data_f5c9fa775cf66da0e66a92bd0d643e1d
#
_entry.id   f5c9fa775cf66da0e66a92bd0d643e1d
#
_cell.length_a   1.000
_cell.length_b   1.000
_cell.length_c   1.000
_cell.angle_alpha   90.00
_cell.angle_beta   90.00
_cell.angle_gamma   90.00
#
_symmetry.space_group_name_H-M   'P 1'
#
loop_
_entity.id
_entity.type
_entity.pdbx_description
1 polymer ?
#
loop_
_entity_poly.entity_id
_entity_poly.type
_entity_poly.pdbx_seq_one_letter_code
_entity_poly.pdbx_strand_id
1 'polypeptide(L)'
;MKSLVTVFSLAVLGLSACDVTHPVAVVGPSNTVYRGSATATFLEGGWFQVNNGANTCRGQYNPATDSGMVTFPVRCTNGLTGVGKATYDNPRSGGGEIVMRDGTRWKFIFGRQALAV
;
A
#
# COMPACT_ATOMS: atom_id res chain seq x y z
N MET A 1 27.93 11.32 40.49
CA MET A 1 27.91 11.04 40.12
C MET A 1 27.30 10.31 39.33
N LYS A 2 26.95 10.12 38.90
CA LYS A 2 26.40 9.54 38.32
C LYS A 2 25.44 9.72 37.61
N SER A 3 24.90 10.19 37.25
CA SER A 3 23.86 10.43 36.81
C SER A 3 23.79 10.82 35.56
N LEU A 4 24.35 10.80 34.89
CA LEU A 4 24.31 11.35 33.78
C LEU A 4 24.03 10.59 32.70
N VAL A 5 23.58 9.82 32.62
CA VAL A 5 23.51 9.07 31.67
C VAL A 5 22.42 9.00 30.93
N THR A 6 21.46 9.61 31.05
CA THR A 6 20.38 9.38 30.45
C THR A 6 20.06 10.03 29.33
N VAL A 7 20.70 10.60 28.68
CA VAL A 7 20.38 11.34 27.70
C VAL A 7 20.30 10.85 26.43
N PHE A 8 20.53 9.84 26.08
CA PHE A 8 20.56 9.46 24.86
C PHE A 8 19.45 8.97 24.21
N SER A 9 18.44 8.55 24.74
CA SER A 9 17.43 7.91 24.10
C SER A 9 16.68 8.71 23.14
N LEU A 10 16.87 9.98 23.12
CA LEU A 10 16.12 10.73 22.30
C LEU A 10 16.45 10.70 20.89
N ALA A 11 17.51 10.33 20.55
CA ALA A 11 17.96 10.47 19.23
C ALA A 11 17.27 9.62 18.24
N VAL A 12 16.59 8.63 18.68
CA VAL A 12 16.07 7.73 17.77
C VAL A 12 14.76 8.06 17.24
N LEU A 13 14.05 8.93 17.86
CA LEU A 13 12.71 9.12 17.50
C LEU A 13 12.45 9.73 16.18
N GLY A 14 13.29 10.37 15.60
CA GLY A 14 12.99 11.05 14.38
C GLY A 14 12.98 10.21 13.15
N LEU A 15 13.43 9.01 13.24
CA LEU A 15 13.59 8.26 12.05
C LEU A 15 12.32 7.70 11.48
N SER A 16 11.31 7.52 12.26
CA SER A 16 10.12 6.91 11.74
C SER A 16 9.21 7.87 11.03
N ALA A 17 9.55 9.13 10.98
CA ALA A 17 8.67 10.10 10.39
C ALA A 17 8.61 10.06 8.87
N CYS A 18 9.44 9.27 8.24
CA CYS A 18 9.50 9.26 6.79
C CYS A 18 8.50 8.34 6.14
N ASP A 19 7.80 7.52 6.90
CA ASP A 19 6.87 6.58 6.32
C ASP A 19 5.46 7.16 6.28
N VAL A 20 4.77 6.91 5.21
CA VAL A 20 3.39 7.36 5.04
C VAL A 20 2.53 6.16 4.73
N THR A 21 1.49 5.97 5.51
CA THR A 21 0.60 4.82 5.35
C THR A 21 -0.82 5.28 5.06
N HIS A 22 -1.44 4.67 4.09
CA HIS A 22 -2.81 4.98 3.68
C HIS A 22 -3.66 3.72 3.66
N PRO A 23 -4.94 3.82 3.93
CA PRO A 23 -5.83 2.68 3.78
C PRO A 23 -6.00 2.30 2.32
N VAL A 24 -6.22 1.03 2.06
CA VAL A 24 -6.41 0.49 0.72
C VAL A 24 -7.61 -0.44 0.76
N ALA A 25 -8.42 -0.38 -0.28
CA ALA A 25 -9.46 -1.36 -0.53
C ALA A 25 -9.33 -1.88 -1.96
N VAL A 26 -9.56 -3.16 -2.13
CA VAL A 26 -9.54 -3.78 -3.45
C VAL A 26 -10.84 -4.54 -3.59
N VAL A 27 -11.53 -4.32 -4.69
CA VAL A 27 -12.80 -5.00 -4.95
C VAL A 27 -12.57 -5.98 -6.10
N GLY A 28 -12.71 -7.24 -5.80
CA GLY A 28 -12.54 -8.30 -6.76
C GLY A 28 -13.88 -8.77 -7.34
N PRO A 29 -13.88 -9.92 -7.99
CA PRO A 29 -15.09 -10.45 -8.60
C PRO A 29 -16.16 -10.69 -7.56
N SER A 30 -17.41 -10.57 -7.95
CA SER A 30 -18.55 -10.78 -7.10
C SER A 30 -18.54 -9.86 -5.87
N ASN A 31 -17.95 -8.68 -6.03
CA ASN A 31 -17.89 -7.70 -4.98
C ASN A 31 -17.15 -8.18 -3.73
N THR A 32 -16.22 -9.07 -3.90
CA THR A 32 -15.37 -9.49 -2.79
C THR A 32 -14.45 -8.32 -2.43
N VAL A 33 -14.44 -7.92 -1.19
CA VAL A 33 -13.67 -6.76 -0.76
C VAL A 33 -12.48 -7.20 0.07
N TYR A 34 -11.31 -6.70 -0.31
CA TYR A 34 -10.08 -6.89 0.44
C TYR A 34 -9.72 -5.54 1.06
N ARG A 35 -9.25 -5.54 2.28
CA ARG A 35 -8.90 -4.29 2.97
C ARG A 35 -7.51 -4.40 3.55
N GLY A 36 -6.83 -3.30 3.61
CA GLY A 36 -5.49 -3.24 4.17
C GLY A 36 -4.90 -1.86 4.07
N SER A 37 -3.62 -1.80 3.80
CA SER A 37 -2.90 -0.53 3.78
C SER A 37 -1.78 -0.53 2.76
N ALA A 38 -1.38 0.66 2.37
CA ALA A 38 -0.21 0.89 1.54
C ALA A 38 0.73 1.79 2.30
N THR A 39 2.01 1.47 2.28
CA THR A 39 3.03 2.25 2.97
C THR A 39 4.08 2.69 1.96
N ALA A 40 4.37 3.98 1.94
CA ALA A 40 5.43 4.53 1.11
C ALA A 40 6.55 4.99 2.01
N THR A 41 7.78 4.59 1.70
CA THR A 41 8.95 5.01 2.44
C THR A 41 9.81 5.87 1.55
N PHE A 42 10.67 6.66 2.16
CA PHE A 42 11.53 7.52 1.41
C PHE A 42 12.65 6.75 0.72
N LEU A 43 13.18 5.72 1.35
CA LEU A 43 14.33 5.03 0.82
C LEU A 43 14.06 3.68 0.20
N GLU A 44 13.05 3.00 0.66
CA GLU A 44 12.83 1.61 0.27
C GLU A 44 11.69 1.39 -0.69
N GLY A 45 11.11 2.45 -1.20
CA GLY A 45 9.96 2.30 -2.07
C GLY A 45 8.68 2.10 -1.29
N GLY A 46 7.68 1.54 -1.90
CA GLY A 46 6.39 1.35 -1.28
C GLY A 46 5.87 -0.06 -1.46
N TRP A 47 4.90 -0.41 -0.64
CA TRP A 47 4.23 -1.69 -0.75
C TRP A 47 2.80 -1.57 -0.24
N PHE A 48 1.97 -2.49 -0.65
CA PHE A 48 0.63 -2.59 -0.09
C PHE A 48 0.33 -4.03 0.27
N GLN A 49 -0.61 -4.21 1.15
CA GLN A 49 -1.10 -5.52 1.54
C GLN A 49 -2.57 -5.40 1.90
N VAL A 50 -3.37 -6.26 1.36
CA VAL A 50 -4.81 -6.33 1.64
C VAL A 50 -5.21 -7.78 1.84
N ASN A 51 -6.25 -8.01 2.60
CA ASN A 51 -6.77 -9.35 2.77
C ASN A 51 -8.29 -9.33 2.95
N ASN A 52 -8.91 -10.47 2.74
CA ASN A 52 -10.35 -10.62 2.93
C ASN A 52 -10.67 -11.63 4.03
N GLY A 53 -9.66 -11.98 4.84
CA GLY A 53 -9.84 -12.97 5.87
C GLY A 53 -9.33 -14.36 5.47
N ALA A 54 -9.39 -14.69 4.19
CA ALA A 54 -8.96 -15.97 3.70
C ALA A 54 -7.74 -15.90 2.80
N ASN A 55 -7.57 -14.79 2.12
CA ASN A 55 -6.55 -14.63 1.11
C ASN A 55 -5.92 -13.25 1.27
N THR A 56 -4.61 -13.17 1.14
CA THR A 56 -3.86 -11.93 1.27
C THR A 56 -3.17 -11.63 -0.05
N CYS A 57 -3.30 -10.41 -0.53
CA CYS A 57 -2.63 -9.96 -1.73
C CYS A 57 -1.68 -8.82 -1.38
N ARG A 58 -0.52 -8.79 -2.03
CA ARG A 58 0.48 -7.77 -1.75
C ARG A 58 1.20 -7.37 -3.02
N GLY A 59 1.76 -6.20 -3.01
CA GLY A 59 2.55 -5.71 -4.12
C GLY A 59 3.54 -4.66 -3.66
N GLN A 60 4.54 -4.41 -4.51
CA GLN A 60 5.54 -3.38 -4.28
C GLN A 60 5.49 -2.39 -5.42
N TYR A 61 5.72 -1.13 -5.13
CA TYR A 61 5.68 -0.09 -6.15
C TYR A 61 6.69 0.98 -5.82
N ASN A 62 6.98 1.82 -6.79
CA ASN A 62 7.86 2.95 -6.62
C ASN A 62 7.00 4.21 -6.44
N PRO A 63 6.93 4.77 -5.25
CA PRO A 63 6.11 5.94 -5.02
C PRO A 63 6.68 7.21 -5.64
N ALA A 64 7.97 7.21 -5.98
CA ALA A 64 8.59 8.39 -6.54
C ALA A 64 8.50 8.36 -8.05
N THR A 65 7.34 8.55 -8.59
CA THR A 65 7.17 8.54 -10.03
C THR A 65 6.72 9.92 -10.48
N ASP A 66 7.23 10.35 -11.61
CA ASP A 66 6.92 11.68 -12.12
C ASP A 66 5.62 11.73 -12.87
N SER A 67 5.09 10.62 -13.27
CA SER A 67 3.91 10.62 -14.12
C SER A 67 2.61 10.62 -13.34
N GLY A 68 2.66 10.50 -12.05
CA GLY A 68 1.44 10.37 -11.26
C GLY A 68 0.78 9.02 -11.39
N MET A 69 1.44 8.08 -12.03
CA MET A 69 0.91 6.75 -12.22
C MET A 69 1.93 5.73 -11.74
N VAL A 70 1.49 4.69 -11.04
CA VAL A 70 2.35 3.60 -10.62
C VAL A 70 1.83 2.31 -11.21
N THR A 71 2.74 1.42 -11.55
CA THR A 71 2.43 0.08 -12.02
C THR A 71 3.10 -0.88 -11.05
N PHE A 72 2.40 -1.91 -10.64
CA PHE A 72 2.92 -2.80 -9.62
C PHE A 72 2.44 -4.23 -9.84
N PRO A 73 3.29 -5.21 -9.55
CA PRO A 73 2.87 -6.60 -9.59
C PRO A 73 2.07 -6.92 -8.31
N VAL A 74 1.16 -7.85 -8.42
CA VAL A 74 0.34 -8.28 -7.29
C VAL A 74 0.46 -9.78 -7.15
N ARG A 75 0.62 -10.25 -5.92
CA ARG A 75 0.66 -11.67 -5.61
C ARG A 75 -0.27 -11.95 -4.46
N CYS A 76 -1.06 -12.97 -4.60
CA CYS A 76 -1.99 -13.39 -3.57
C CYS A 76 -1.62 -14.76 -3.02
N THR A 77 -1.98 -15.04 -1.79
CA THR A 77 -1.63 -16.28 -1.12
C THR A 77 -2.27 -17.51 -1.75
N ASN A 78 -3.34 -17.32 -2.48
CA ASN A 78 -3.96 -18.43 -3.20
C ASN A 78 -3.27 -18.72 -4.54
N GLY A 79 -2.17 -18.05 -4.82
CA GLY A 79 -1.42 -18.27 -6.06
C GLY A 79 -1.79 -17.35 -7.20
N LEU A 80 -2.85 -16.58 -7.08
CA LEU A 80 -3.25 -15.67 -8.13
C LEU A 80 -2.29 -14.50 -8.20
N THR A 81 -1.93 -14.09 -9.39
CA THR A 81 -1.04 -12.95 -9.60
C THR A 81 -1.64 -12.01 -10.62
N GLY A 82 -1.17 -10.78 -10.63
CA GLY A 82 -1.65 -9.80 -11.58
C GLY A 82 -0.75 -8.58 -11.64
N VAL A 83 -1.20 -7.59 -12.38
CA VAL A 83 -0.49 -6.32 -12.51
C VAL A 83 -1.50 -5.20 -12.32
N GLY A 84 -1.17 -4.26 -11.45
CA GLY A 84 -2.02 -3.12 -11.18
C GLY A 84 -1.45 -1.84 -11.75
N LYS A 85 -2.35 -0.90 -12.02
CA LYS A 85 -2.01 0.45 -12.38
C LYS A 85 -2.89 1.36 -11.58
N ALA A 86 -2.29 2.31 -10.91
CA ALA A 86 -3.02 3.28 -10.11
C ALA A 86 -2.54 4.68 -10.43
N THR A 87 -3.43 5.64 -10.38
CA THR A 87 -3.09 7.03 -10.53
C THR A 87 -3.41 7.77 -9.26
N TYR A 88 -2.62 8.80 -8.98
CA TYR A 88 -2.83 9.62 -7.82
C TYR A 88 -3.78 10.76 -8.19
N ASP A 89 -4.80 10.97 -7.37
CA ASP A 89 -5.62 12.17 -7.48
C ASP A 89 -4.89 13.30 -6.77
N ASN A 90 -4.19 12.93 -5.71
CA ASN A 90 -3.33 13.83 -4.95
C ASN A 90 -2.36 12.92 -4.20
N PRO A 91 -1.40 13.44 -3.46
CA PRO A 91 -0.41 12.57 -2.81
C PRO A 91 -0.97 11.57 -1.81
N ARG A 92 -2.21 11.73 -1.40
CA ARG A 92 -2.79 10.90 -0.35
C ARG A 92 -3.92 10.01 -0.82
N SER A 93 -4.31 10.08 -2.06
CA SER A 93 -5.41 9.26 -2.54
C SER A 93 -5.30 8.99 -4.02
N GLY A 94 -5.93 7.95 -4.44
CA GLY A 94 -5.98 7.59 -5.84
C GLY A 94 -6.59 6.22 -6.01
N GLY A 95 -6.48 5.69 -7.19
CA GLY A 95 -7.02 4.38 -7.47
C GLY A 95 -6.69 3.92 -8.86
N GLY A 96 -7.12 2.74 -9.15
CA GLY A 96 -6.85 2.14 -10.44
C GLY A 96 -7.43 0.76 -10.54
N GLU A 97 -6.76 -0.06 -11.31
CA GLU A 97 -7.27 -1.38 -11.65
C GLU A 97 -6.15 -2.39 -11.59
N ILE A 98 -6.47 -3.59 -11.15
CA ILE A 98 -5.54 -4.70 -11.19
C ILE A 98 -6.12 -5.71 -12.17
N VAL A 99 -5.33 -6.13 -13.14
CA VAL A 99 -5.72 -7.17 -14.07
C VAL A 99 -5.02 -8.43 -13.63
N MET A 100 -5.78 -9.42 -13.21
CA MET A 100 -5.24 -10.67 -12.74
C MET A 100 -4.96 -11.61 -13.89
N ARG A 101 -4.11 -12.59 -13.64
CA ARG A 101 -3.69 -13.51 -14.67
C ARG A 101 -4.85 -14.35 -15.21
N ASP A 102 -5.88 -14.55 -14.43
CA ASP A 102 -7.06 -15.28 -14.87
C ASP A 102 -8.00 -14.41 -15.71
N GLY A 103 -7.62 -13.17 -16.00
CA GLY A 103 -8.43 -12.27 -16.82
C GLY A 103 -9.39 -11.40 -16.04
N THR A 104 -9.52 -11.60 -14.74
CA THR A 104 -10.45 -10.76 -13.96
C THR A 104 -9.83 -9.40 -13.70
N ARG A 105 -10.70 -8.40 -13.57
CA ARG A 105 -10.29 -7.03 -13.30
C ARG A 105 -10.79 -6.65 -11.94
N TRP A 106 -9.89 -6.14 -11.11
CA TRP A 106 -10.17 -5.78 -9.74
C TRP A 106 -9.96 -4.29 -9.60
N LYS A 107 -10.75 -3.64 -8.74
CA LYS A 107 -10.64 -2.21 -8.54
C LYS A 107 -9.79 -1.93 -7.32
N PHE A 108 -8.86 -1.00 -7.44
CA PHE A 108 -7.93 -0.64 -6.37
C PHE A 108 -8.19 0.80 -5.97
N ILE A 109 -8.34 1.05 -4.68
CA ILE A 109 -8.60 2.37 -4.14
C ILE A 109 -7.72 2.58 -2.94
N PHE A 110 -7.00 3.68 -2.89
CA PHE A 110 -6.23 3.99 -1.70
C PHE A 110 -6.53 5.40 -1.21
N GLY A 111 -6.30 5.63 0.09
CA GLY A 111 -6.61 6.88 0.74
C GLY A 111 -7.94 6.81 1.46
N ARG A 112 -8.44 7.97 1.83
CA ARG A 112 -9.64 8.01 2.63
C ARG A 112 -10.83 7.36 2.00
N GLN A 113 -10.93 7.44 0.69
CA GLN A 113 -12.04 6.83 -0.02
C GLN A 113 -12.10 5.33 0.17
N ALA A 114 -10.98 4.69 0.44
CA ALA A 114 -10.95 3.25 0.64
C ALA A 114 -11.75 2.85 1.88
N LEU A 115 -11.92 3.73 2.81
CA LEU A 115 -12.67 3.44 4.03
C LEU A 115 -14.18 3.37 3.80
N ALA A 116 -14.63 3.89 2.69
CA ALA A 116 -16.06 3.90 2.37
C ALA A 116 -16.50 2.70 1.53
N VAL A 117 -15.59 1.85 1.18
CA VAL A 117 -15.91 0.70 0.32
C VAL A 117 -16.39 -0.48 1.12
#